data_c8624a4b321e6cb5fe02820fa4360af1
#
_entry.id   c8624a4b321e6cb5fe02820fa4360af1
#
_cell.length_a   1.000
_cell.length_b   1.000
_cell.length_c   1.000
_cell.angle_alpha   90.00
_cell.angle_beta   90.00
_cell.angle_gamma   90.00
#
_symmetry.space_group_name_H-M   'P 1'
#
loop_
_entity.id
_entity.type
_entity.pdbx_description
1 polymer ?
#
loop_
_entity_poly.entity_id
_entity_poly.type
_entity_poly.pdbx_seq_one_letter_code
_entity_poly.pdbx_strand_id
1 'polypeptide(L)'
;MEKVGIVVVTFNRLTLLKEVIESLRIQTFRDFQIIVINNGSTDDTETWLKEQRDVKTITQANLGGAGGFYTGMKYVAEQGFEYCWIMDDDVICSPTALEELLKAVKVRDDIGFVCSRVLGIDGQPMNTPIPAVNTMNEGQYSDVFELVNDYAMVRVNMSTFVSVLVPSHIIYKIGLPYKDYFIWGDDFEYTERISVKYPSYVACKSEVVHKRTIQAMLSFFTEPDKKRLNNYFYMFRNMAFTKLKNGGVHTKIIHIITSTMTSLRLLLKGDFTRFRIFMRSQMALFTFHPKIEFPEINK
;
A
#
# COMPACT_ATOMS: atom_id res chain seq x y z
N MET A 1 14.13 23.12 -1.77
CA MET A 1 14.03 22.35 -0.51
C MET A 1 13.16 21.15 -0.78
N GLU A 2 13.63 19.97 -0.46
CA GLU A 2 12.87 18.73 -0.68
C GLU A 2 11.75 18.67 0.33
N LYS A 3 10.53 18.76 -0.15
CA LYS A 3 9.35 18.75 0.72
C LYS A 3 8.64 17.41 0.64
N VAL A 4 8.48 16.73 1.78
CA VAL A 4 7.82 15.42 1.85
C VAL A 4 6.44 15.56 2.47
N GLY A 5 5.40 15.06 1.77
CA GLY A 5 4.09 14.85 2.36
C GLY A 5 4.01 13.43 2.94
N ILE A 6 3.83 13.30 4.24
CA ILE A 6 3.66 12.01 4.91
C ILE A 6 2.16 11.76 5.09
N VAL A 7 1.63 10.74 4.43
CA VAL A 7 0.21 10.38 4.46
C VAL A 7 -0.01 9.20 5.40
N VAL A 8 -0.80 9.40 6.43
CA VAL A 8 -1.27 8.35 7.36
C VAL A 8 -2.77 8.20 7.22
N VAL A 9 -3.25 6.99 6.93
CA VAL A 9 -4.69 6.71 6.81
C VAL A 9 -5.17 6.02 8.09
N THR A 10 -6.24 6.54 8.72
CA THR A 10 -6.75 6.01 9.99
C THR A 10 -8.26 5.84 9.99
N PHE A 11 -8.75 4.84 10.73
CA PHE A 11 -10.15 4.59 11.01
C PHE A 11 -10.33 3.89 12.36
N ASN A 12 -10.84 4.60 13.39
CA ASN A 12 -11.13 4.06 14.73
C ASN A 12 -9.92 3.38 15.41
N ARG A 13 -8.73 4.02 15.34
CA ARG A 13 -7.48 3.47 15.89
C ARG A 13 -6.63 4.54 16.60
N LEU A 14 -7.27 5.41 17.39
CA LEU A 14 -6.62 6.56 18.02
C LEU A 14 -5.31 6.22 18.74
N THR A 15 -5.28 5.12 19.50
CA THR A 15 -4.08 4.75 20.26
C THR A 15 -2.88 4.47 19.35
N LEU A 16 -3.08 3.70 18.28
CA LEU A 16 -2.03 3.39 17.31
C LEU A 16 -1.61 4.63 16.53
N LEU A 17 -2.58 5.44 16.07
CA LEU A 17 -2.31 6.70 15.39
C LEU A 17 -1.40 7.62 16.22
N LYS A 18 -1.63 7.75 17.53
CA LYS A 18 -0.77 8.55 18.43
C LYS A 18 0.67 8.07 18.39
N GLU A 19 0.90 6.78 18.47
CA GLU A 19 2.25 6.21 18.42
C GLU A 19 2.93 6.45 17.06
N VAL A 20 2.19 6.32 15.95
CA VAL A 20 2.71 6.64 14.61
C VAL A 20 3.14 8.09 14.53
N ILE A 21 2.27 9.03 14.94
CA ILE A 21 2.57 10.47 14.90
C ILE A 21 3.81 10.80 15.74
N GLU A 22 3.95 10.23 16.95
CA GLU A 22 5.17 10.42 17.76
C GLU A 22 6.42 9.88 17.05
N SER A 23 6.34 8.72 16.39
CA SER A 23 7.48 8.17 15.62
C SER A 23 7.86 9.03 14.42
N LEU A 24 6.89 9.74 13.83
CA LEU A 24 7.15 10.70 12.75
C LEU A 24 7.77 12.01 13.26
N ARG A 25 7.37 12.48 14.43
CA ARG A 25 7.92 13.69 15.07
C ARG A 25 9.40 13.59 15.38
N ILE A 26 9.93 12.40 15.57
CA ILE A 26 11.34 12.17 15.90
C ILE A 26 12.22 11.85 14.67
N GLN A 27 11.70 11.92 13.44
CA GLN A 27 12.49 11.68 12.23
C GLN A 27 13.66 12.66 12.15
N THR A 28 14.85 12.18 11.69
CA THR A 28 16.05 13.00 11.52
C THR A 28 15.91 14.02 10.38
N PHE A 29 15.28 13.63 9.28
CA PHE A 29 14.89 14.58 8.23
C PHE A 29 13.71 15.42 8.70
N ARG A 30 13.71 16.76 8.48
CA ARG A 30 12.75 17.70 9.08
C ARG A 30 11.85 18.44 8.10
N ASP A 31 12.14 18.47 6.81
CA ASP A 31 11.33 19.21 5.82
C ASP A 31 10.16 18.35 5.31
N PHE A 32 9.23 18.07 6.21
CA PHE A 32 8.03 17.30 5.91
C PHE A 32 6.78 17.90 6.55
N GLN A 33 5.61 17.49 6.03
CA GLN A 33 4.31 17.72 6.64
C GLN A 33 3.60 16.39 6.87
N ILE A 34 3.06 16.18 8.07
CA ILE A 34 2.20 15.04 8.38
C ILE A 34 0.78 15.36 7.92
N ILE A 35 0.22 14.49 7.10
CA ILE A 35 -1.16 14.56 6.58
C ILE A 35 -1.90 13.31 7.05
N VAL A 36 -2.88 13.47 7.95
CA VAL A 36 -3.73 12.38 8.42
C VAL A 36 -5.06 12.39 7.67
N ILE A 37 -5.36 11.28 7.02
CA ILE A 37 -6.68 11.04 6.43
C ILE A 37 -7.53 10.31 7.47
N ASN A 38 -8.39 11.05 8.16
CA ASN A 38 -9.39 10.50 9.05
C ASN A 38 -10.56 9.97 8.22
N ASN A 39 -10.62 8.67 8.07
CA ASN A 39 -11.55 7.98 7.17
C ASN A 39 -12.92 7.75 7.83
N GLY A 40 -13.45 8.79 8.51
CA GLY A 40 -14.75 8.79 9.17
C GLY A 40 -14.74 8.05 10.51
N SER A 41 -13.70 8.21 11.32
CA SER A 41 -13.62 7.64 12.65
C SER A 41 -14.77 8.13 13.53
N THR A 42 -15.29 7.26 14.38
CA THR A 42 -16.39 7.48 15.32
C THR A 42 -15.94 7.43 16.78
N ASP A 43 -14.65 7.18 17.01
CA ASP A 43 -13.99 7.30 18.30
C ASP A 43 -13.44 8.74 18.51
N ASP A 44 -12.63 8.96 19.53
CA ASP A 44 -12.04 10.27 19.84
C ASP A 44 -10.96 10.76 18.86
N THR A 45 -10.73 10.04 17.73
CA THR A 45 -9.68 10.36 16.75
C THR A 45 -9.84 11.78 16.19
N GLU A 46 -11.05 12.19 15.79
CA GLU A 46 -11.26 13.52 15.22
C GLU A 46 -11.03 14.63 16.27
N THR A 47 -11.49 14.42 17.50
CA THR A 47 -11.30 15.38 18.58
C THR A 47 -9.82 15.58 18.88
N TRP A 48 -9.08 14.49 19.00
CA TRP A 48 -7.63 14.55 19.24
C TRP A 48 -6.88 15.20 18.08
N LEU A 49 -7.22 14.89 16.82
CA LEU A 49 -6.58 15.48 15.65
C LEU A 49 -6.74 17.00 15.58
N LYS A 50 -7.87 17.55 16.00
CA LYS A 50 -8.11 19.02 16.06
C LYS A 50 -7.14 19.75 16.99
N GLU A 51 -6.56 19.05 17.96
CA GLU A 51 -5.59 19.61 18.92
C GLU A 51 -4.14 19.57 18.36
N GLN A 52 -3.88 18.80 17.29
CA GLN A 52 -2.54 18.62 16.72
C GLN A 52 -2.23 19.73 15.71
N ARG A 53 -1.46 20.75 16.12
CA ARG A 53 -1.15 21.94 15.26
C ARG A 53 -0.19 21.64 14.12
N ASP A 54 0.64 20.61 14.27
CA ASP A 54 1.66 20.20 13.31
C ASP A 54 1.16 19.13 12.32
N VAL A 55 -0.10 18.71 12.45
CA VAL A 55 -0.74 17.71 11.61
C VAL A 55 -1.82 18.36 10.74
N LYS A 56 -1.72 18.16 9.43
CA LYS A 56 -2.81 18.48 8.51
C LYS A 56 -3.82 17.33 8.52
N THR A 57 -5.05 17.60 8.94
CA THR A 57 -6.12 16.60 8.93
C THR A 57 -7.07 16.80 7.76
N ILE A 58 -7.42 15.71 7.07
CA ILE A 58 -8.50 15.65 6.09
C ILE A 58 -9.48 14.58 6.56
N THR A 59 -10.69 15.00 6.93
CA THR A 59 -11.78 14.10 7.35
C THR A 59 -12.71 13.83 6.17
N GLN A 60 -13.01 12.57 5.93
CA GLN A 60 -13.94 12.11 4.89
C GLN A 60 -14.81 10.97 5.40
N ALA A 61 -15.86 10.61 4.65
CA ALA A 61 -16.59 9.38 4.90
C ALA A 61 -15.67 8.16 4.73
N ASN A 62 -15.98 7.04 5.38
CA ASN A 62 -15.18 5.83 5.24
C ASN A 62 -15.23 5.29 3.81
N LEU A 63 -14.18 5.56 3.05
CA LEU A 63 -13.94 5.06 1.69
C LEU A 63 -13.00 3.86 1.65
N GLY A 64 -12.73 3.25 2.81
CA GLY A 64 -11.74 2.19 2.96
C GLY A 64 -10.30 2.70 2.89
N GLY A 65 -9.31 1.83 3.12
CA GLY A 65 -7.90 2.18 3.03
C GLY A 65 -7.53 2.75 1.66
N ALA A 66 -8.00 2.11 0.58
CA ALA A 66 -7.76 2.55 -0.79
C ALA A 66 -8.22 3.98 -1.07
N GLY A 67 -9.42 4.36 -0.59
CA GLY A 67 -9.93 5.72 -0.70
C GLY A 67 -9.15 6.72 0.15
N GLY A 68 -8.66 6.29 1.32
CA GLY A 68 -7.81 7.11 2.18
C GLY A 68 -6.47 7.42 1.51
N PHE A 69 -5.77 6.42 1.02
CA PHE A 69 -4.51 6.61 0.28
C PHE A 69 -4.69 7.43 -0.99
N TYR A 70 -5.75 7.16 -1.76
CA TYR A 70 -6.10 8.00 -2.91
C TYR A 70 -6.18 9.48 -2.53
N THR A 71 -6.95 9.83 -1.49
CA THR A 71 -7.15 11.21 -1.05
C THR A 71 -5.86 11.85 -0.57
N GLY A 72 -5.08 11.14 0.25
CA GLY A 72 -3.80 11.64 0.76
C GLY A 72 -2.77 11.87 -0.33
N MET A 73 -2.59 10.92 -1.25
CA MET A 73 -1.66 11.03 -2.37
C MET A 73 -2.07 12.14 -3.34
N LYS A 74 -3.37 12.27 -3.61
CA LYS A 74 -3.90 13.37 -4.41
C LYS A 74 -3.54 14.72 -3.78
N TYR A 75 -3.82 14.89 -2.50
CA TYR A 75 -3.50 16.11 -1.76
C TYR A 75 -2.01 16.43 -1.83
N VAL A 76 -1.12 15.47 -1.54
CA VAL A 76 0.33 15.67 -1.56
C VAL A 76 0.80 16.13 -2.95
N ALA A 77 0.37 15.46 -4.00
CA ALA A 77 0.74 15.82 -5.37
C ALA A 77 0.26 17.23 -5.73
N GLU A 78 -1.01 17.56 -5.47
CA GLU A 78 -1.61 18.86 -5.80
C GLU A 78 -1.07 20.04 -4.98
N GLN A 79 -0.51 19.78 -3.77
CA GLN A 79 0.16 20.80 -2.95
C GLN A 79 1.63 21.01 -3.31
N GLY A 80 2.15 20.28 -4.31
CA GLY A 80 3.51 20.49 -4.82
C GLY A 80 4.61 19.92 -3.94
N PHE A 81 4.33 18.90 -3.12
CA PHE A 81 5.37 18.14 -2.44
C PHE A 81 6.18 17.33 -3.45
N GLU A 82 7.49 17.20 -3.25
CA GLU A 82 8.36 16.44 -4.14
C GLU A 82 8.20 14.94 -3.97
N TYR A 83 7.89 14.51 -2.73
CA TYR A 83 7.72 13.10 -2.37
C TYR A 83 6.47 12.90 -1.54
N CYS A 84 5.82 11.75 -1.75
CA CYS A 84 4.70 11.26 -0.96
C CYS A 84 5.12 9.98 -0.22
N TRP A 85 5.20 10.04 1.11
CA TRP A 85 5.46 8.87 1.96
C TRP A 85 4.15 8.40 2.58
N ILE A 86 3.67 7.23 2.17
CA ILE A 86 2.39 6.67 2.60
C ILE A 86 2.58 5.53 3.58
N MET A 87 1.70 5.44 4.59
CA MET A 87 1.72 4.38 5.60
C MET A 87 0.37 4.18 6.29
N ASP A 88 0.20 3.00 6.90
CA ASP A 88 -0.92 2.68 7.79
C ASP A 88 -0.75 3.34 9.18
N ASP A 89 -1.84 3.39 9.96
CA ASP A 89 -1.89 3.98 11.31
C ASP A 89 -1.33 3.09 12.43
N ASP A 90 -0.68 1.98 12.09
CA ASP A 90 -0.04 1.05 13.02
C ASP A 90 1.43 0.77 12.67
N VAL A 91 2.08 1.74 12.00
CA VAL A 91 3.49 1.66 11.55
C VAL A 91 4.38 2.58 12.37
N ILE A 92 5.28 2.01 13.16
CA ILE A 92 6.27 2.77 13.94
C ILE A 92 7.56 2.88 13.15
N CYS A 93 7.96 4.10 12.83
CA CYS A 93 9.14 4.38 12.02
C CYS A 93 10.39 4.53 12.91
N SER A 94 11.52 3.93 12.49
CA SER A 94 12.81 4.27 13.09
C SER A 94 13.14 5.75 12.86
N PRO A 95 13.92 6.40 13.73
CA PRO A 95 14.19 7.84 13.60
C PRO A 95 14.84 8.26 12.27
N THR A 96 15.54 7.35 11.61
CA THR A 96 16.23 7.60 10.32
C THR A 96 15.46 7.06 9.12
N ALA A 97 14.25 6.51 9.29
CA ALA A 97 13.53 5.82 8.23
C ALA A 97 13.31 6.70 6.99
N LEU A 98 12.84 7.94 7.17
CA LEU A 98 12.62 8.87 6.06
C LEU A 98 13.93 9.28 5.38
N GLU A 99 14.96 9.56 6.16
CA GLU A 99 16.29 9.94 5.63
C GLU A 99 16.86 8.83 4.74
N GLU A 100 16.76 7.56 5.17
CA GLU A 100 17.23 6.42 4.39
C GLU A 100 16.38 6.17 3.13
N LEU A 101 15.07 6.40 3.16
CA LEU A 101 14.23 6.37 1.96
C LEU A 101 14.64 7.48 0.97
N LEU A 102 14.91 8.69 1.46
CA LEU A 102 15.34 9.81 0.61
C LEU A 102 16.73 9.61 0.02
N LYS A 103 17.66 8.98 0.74
CA LYS A 103 18.95 8.55 0.19
C LYS A 103 18.75 7.52 -0.93
N ALA A 104 17.90 6.52 -0.68
CA ALA A 104 17.66 5.46 -1.63
C ALA A 104 16.99 5.94 -2.92
N VAL A 105 15.97 6.80 -2.84
CA VAL A 105 15.25 7.28 -4.03
C VAL A 105 16.10 8.16 -4.95
N LYS A 106 17.18 8.74 -4.43
CA LYS A 106 18.13 9.59 -5.18
C LYS A 106 19.28 8.83 -5.84
N VAL A 107 19.42 7.54 -5.58
CA VAL A 107 20.48 6.73 -6.22
C VAL A 107 20.34 6.75 -7.74
N ARG A 108 19.12 6.90 -8.25
CA ARG A 108 18.81 6.99 -9.69
C ARG A 108 17.61 7.89 -9.92
N ASP A 109 17.61 8.61 -11.03
CA ASP A 109 16.51 9.54 -11.40
C ASP A 109 15.24 8.85 -11.89
N ASP A 110 15.33 7.56 -12.25
CA ASP A 110 14.25 6.77 -12.82
C ASP A 110 13.50 5.89 -11.79
N ILE A 111 13.77 6.06 -10.49
CA ILE A 111 13.12 5.24 -9.45
C ILE A 111 11.62 5.54 -9.37
N GLY A 112 10.81 4.47 -9.40
CA GLY A 112 9.37 4.55 -9.29
C GLY A 112 8.88 4.72 -7.86
N PHE A 113 9.38 3.91 -6.95
CA PHE A 113 9.17 4.04 -5.51
C PHE A 113 10.29 3.35 -4.73
N VAL A 114 10.41 3.73 -3.47
CA VAL A 114 11.19 2.97 -2.49
C VAL A 114 10.30 2.65 -1.28
N CYS A 115 10.49 1.47 -0.69
CA CYS A 115 9.77 1.07 0.52
C CYS A 115 10.75 0.69 1.63
N SER A 116 10.30 0.79 2.88
CA SER A 116 11.10 0.40 4.04
C SER A 116 11.12 -1.12 4.21
N ARG A 117 12.12 -1.60 4.92
CA ARG A 117 12.13 -2.93 5.52
C ARG A 117 11.12 -2.96 6.67
N VAL A 118 10.11 -3.80 6.56
CA VAL A 118 9.04 -3.92 7.56
C VAL A 118 9.33 -5.08 8.49
N LEU A 119 9.31 -4.82 9.79
CA LEU A 119 9.46 -5.81 10.85
C LEU A 119 8.13 -5.95 11.62
N GLY A 120 7.87 -7.14 12.13
CA GLY A 120 6.84 -7.36 13.14
C GLY A 120 7.29 -6.91 14.53
N ILE A 121 6.39 -6.94 15.49
CA ILE A 121 6.69 -6.61 16.91
C ILE A 121 7.70 -7.59 17.54
N ASP A 122 7.88 -8.76 16.93
CA ASP A 122 8.86 -9.79 17.31
C ASP A 122 10.22 -9.62 16.59
N GLY A 123 10.38 -8.54 15.79
CA GLY A 123 11.57 -8.27 15.00
C GLY A 123 11.72 -9.13 13.75
N GLN A 124 10.75 -10.01 13.44
CA GLN A 124 10.80 -10.82 12.24
C GLN A 124 10.33 -10.03 11.01
N PRO A 125 10.85 -10.32 9.80
CA PRO A 125 10.38 -9.69 8.57
C PRO A 125 8.88 -9.86 8.37
N MET A 126 8.19 -8.77 8.08
CA MET A 126 6.75 -8.72 7.84
C MET A 126 6.45 -7.93 6.56
N ASN A 127 5.30 -8.17 5.95
CA ASN A 127 4.89 -7.48 4.71
C ASN A 127 6.00 -7.48 3.64
N THR A 128 6.69 -8.60 3.51
CA THR A 128 7.84 -8.73 2.60
C THR A 128 7.42 -8.40 1.17
N PRO A 129 8.05 -7.42 0.54
CA PRO A 129 7.75 -7.06 -0.85
C PRO A 129 8.16 -8.20 -1.77
N ILE A 130 7.54 -8.24 -2.96
CA ILE A 130 7.85 -9.27 -3.95
C ILE A 130 9.08 -8.83 -4.76
N PRO A 131 10.21 -9.57 -4.65
CA PRO A 131 11.42 -9.20 -5.38
C PRO A 131 11.25 -9.39 -6.90
N ALA A 132 11.99 -8.60 -7.67
CA ALA A 132 12.01 -8.70 -9.11
C ALA A 132 12.90 -9.89 -9.55
N VAL A 133 12.29 -10.99 -9.96
CA VAL A 133 12.97 -12.26 -10.26
C VAL A 133 13.86 -12.16 -11.52
N ASN A 134 13.53 -11.29 -12.49
CA ASN A 134 14.18 -11.24 -13.80
C ASN A 134 15.42 -10.34 -13.87
N THR A 135 15.81 -9.66 -12.80
CA THR A 135 17.01 -8.81 -12.79
C THR A 135 18.33 -9.57 -12.90
N MET A 136 18.29 -10.88 -12.72
CA MET A 136 19.49 -11.73 -12.77
C MET A 136 19.86 -12.21 -14.20
N ASN A 137 18.97 -12.05 -15.19
CA ASN A 137 19.13 -12.68 -16.51
C ASN A 137 19.73 -11.76 -17.58
N GLU A 138 20.00 -10.49 -17.30
CA GLU A 138 20.43 -9.51 -18.30
C GLU A 138 21.91 -9.10 -18.22
N GLY A 139 22.75 -9.88 -17.58
CA GLY A 139 24.18 -9.57 -17.44
C GLY A 139 24.50 -8.41 -16.51
N GLN A 140 23.55 -7.97 -15.68
CA GLN A 140 23.65 -6.85 -14.76
C GLN A 140 24.05 -7.25 -13.34
N TYR A 141 24.87 -8.26 -13.17
CA TYR A 141 25.37 -8.67 -11.86
C TYR A 141 26.09 -7.55 -11.12
N SER A 142 26.82 -6.69 -11.82
CA SER A 142 27.51 -5.54 -11.23
C SER A 142 26.54 -4.56 -10.58
N ASP A 143 25.45 -4.22 -11.28
CA ASP A 143 24.44 -3.29 -10.77
C ASP A 143 23.72 -3.84 -9.53
N VAL A 144 23.44 -5.15 -9.52
CA VAL A 144 22.82 -5.80 -8.35
C VAL A 144 23.77 -5.78 -7.15
N PHE A 145 25.05 -6.06 -7.34
CA PHE A 145 26.05 -6.03 -6.27
C PHE A 145 26.27 -4.62 -5.72
N GLU A 146 26.33 -3.61 -6.59
CA GLU A 146 26.44 -2.22 -6.20
C GLU A 146 25.22 -1.79 -5.37
N LEU A 147 24.01 -2.04 -5.84
CA LEU A 147 22.78 -1.69 -5.12
C LEU A 147 22.69 -2.38 -3.76
N VAL A 148 23.07 -3.64 -3.66
CA VAL A 148 23.01 -4.40 -2.39
C VAL A 148 24.15 -3.99 -1.46
N ASN A 149 25.38 -3.86 -1.94
CA ASN A 149 26.55 -3.58 -1.08
C ASN A 149 26.67 -2.11 -0.71
N ASP A 150 26.52 -1.20 -1.67
CA ASP A 150 26.80 0.22 -1.45
C ASP A 150 25.57 0.97 -0.93
N TYR A 151 24.40 0.63 -1.46
CA TYR A 151 23.15 1.32 -1.12
C TYR A 151 22.20 0.49 -0.25
N ALA A 152 22.47 -0.81 -0.07
CA ALA A 152 21.58 -1.75 0.63
C ALA A 152 20.15 -1.72 0.08
N MET A 153 20.01 -1.82 -1.23
CA MET A 153 18.74 -1.78 -1.96
C MET A 153 18.47 -3.12 -2.66
N VAL A 154 17.23 -3.58 -2.62
CA VAL A 154 16.77 -4.78 -3.35
C VAL A 154 15.62 -4.41 -4.27
N ARG A 155 15.75 -4.73 -5.57
CA ARG A 155 14.71 -4.45 -6.57
C ARG A 155 13.45 -5.28 -6.30
N VAL A 156 12.28 -4.65 -6.40
CA VAL A 156 10.98 -5.27 -6.13
C VAL A 156 9.96 -4.95 -7.23
N ASN A 157 9.01 -5.86 -7.41
CA ASN A 157 7.88 -5.69 -8.33
C ASN A 157 6.65 -5.14 -7.63
N MET A 158 6.44 -5.48 -6.36
CA MET A 158 5.26 -5.07 -5.59
C MET A 158 5.63 -4.85 -4.12
N SER A 159 4.88 -3.96 -3.46
CA SER A 159 4.98 -3.71 -2.02
C SER A 159 3.59 -3.40 -1.44
N THR A 160 3.45 -3.54 -0.12
CA THR A 160 2.27 -3.07 0.62
C THR A 160 2.42 -1.61 1.03
N PHE A 161 1.31 -0.89 1.27
CA PHE A 161 1.32 0.53 1.71
C PHE A 161 1.71 0.73 3.19
N VAL A 162 2.41 -0.20 3.78
CA VAL A 162 2.91 -0.07 5.16
C VAL A 162 3.94 1.05 5.29
N SER A 163 4.86 1.18 4.31
CA SER A 163 5.82 2.31 4.23
C SER A 163 6.37 2.40 2.80
N VAL A 164 5.80 3.28 2.00
CA VAL A 164 6.20 3.48 0.60
C VAL A 164 6.39 4.96 0.30
N LEU A 165 7.56 5.35 -0.18
CA LEU A 165 7.88 6.69 -0.67
C LEU A 165 7.80 6.71 -2.19
N VAL A 166 6.93 7.55 -2.73
CA VAL A 166 6.72 7.73 -4.18
C VAL A 166 7.07 9.16 -4.57
N PRO A 167 7.97 9.38 -5.53
CA PRO A 167 8.19 10.72 -6.10
C PRO A 167 6.91 11.27 -6.73
N SER A 168 6.54 12.51 -6.46
CA SER A 168 5.28 13.09 -6.95
C SER A 168 5.19 13.12 -8.48
N HIS A 169 6.32 13.29 -9.19
CA HIS A 169 6.33 13.22 -10.64
C HIS A 169 5.93 11.84 -11.19
N ILE A 170 6.14 10.77 -10.43
CA ILE A 170 5.65 9.42 -10.74
C ILE A 170 4.13 9.35 -10.55
N ILE A 171 3.59 9.96 -9.48
CA ILE A 171 2.14 10.03 -9.26
C ILE A 171 1.45 10.73 -10.45
N TYR A 172 2.01 11.83 -10.95
CA TYR A 172 1.49 12.51 -12.14
C TYR A 172 1.56 11.66 -13.41
N LYS A 173 2.57 10.79 -13.56
CA LYS A 173 2.75 9.94 -14.75
C LYS A 173 1.92 8.66 -14.72
N ILE A 174 1.72 8.08 -13.54
CA ILE A 174 1.06 6.79 -13.34
C ILE A 174 -0.41 6.95 -12.94
N GLY A 175 -0.77 8.09 -12.35
CA GLY A 175 -2.07 8.34 -11.73
C GLY A 175 -2.11 7.87 -10.28
N LEU A 176 -3.27 8.00 -9.67
CA LEU A 176 -3.57 7.66 -8.28
C LEU A 176 -3.98 6.18 -8.13
N PRO A 177 -3.90 5.60 -6.92
CA PRO A 177 -4.45 4.26 -6.68
C PRO A 177 -5.96 4.21 -6.91
N TYR A 178 -6.51 3.03 -7.17
CA TYR A 178 -7.95 2.85 -7.35
C TYR A 178 -8.70 3.04 -6.03
N LYS A 179 -9.35 4.19 -5.83
CA LYS A 179 -10.19 4.44 -4.64
C LYS A 179 -11.34 3.43 -4.47
N ASP A 180 -11.86 2.91 -5.59
CA ASP A 180 -13.00 1.98 -5.60
C ASP A 180 -12.64 0.57 -5.12
N TYR A 181 -11.36 0.30 -4.86
CA TYR A 181 -10.92 -0.98 -4.28
C TYR A 181 -11.40 -1.14 -2.84
N PHE A 182 -11.62 -0.05 -2.14
CA PHE A 182 -12.04 0.03 -0.75
C PHE A 182 -10.98 -0.53 0.21
N ILE A 183 -10.66 -1.83 0.13
CA ILE A 183 -9.64 -2.49 0.96
C ILE A 183 -9.04 -3.68 0.23
N TRP A 184 -7.74 -3.92 0.42
CA TRP A 184 -6.91 -5.01 -0.08
C TRP A 184 -6.75 -5.06 -1.61
N GLY A 185 -5.51 -5.11 -2.01
CA GLY A 185 -5.07 -5.22 -3.39
C GLY A 185 -4.82 -3.89 -4.10
N ASP A 186 -5.19 -2.78 -3.50
CA ASP A 186 -4.86 -1.43 -3.95
C ASP A 186 -3.35 -1.16 -3.91
N ASP A 187 -2.69 -1.60 -2.85
CA ASP A 187 -1.25 -1.53 -2.64
C ASP A 187 -0.47 -2.32 -3.71
N PHE A 188 -0.83 -3.58 -3.92
CA PHE A 188 -0.20 -4.43 -4.93
C PHE A 188 -0.43 -3.92 -6.35
N GLU A 189 -1.67 -3.54 -6.70
CA GLU A 189 -1.96 -3.01 -8.03
C GLU A 189 -1.17 -1.73 -8.30
N TYR A 190 -1.16 -0.81 -7.35
CA TYR A 190 -0.51 0.49 -7.53
C TYR A 190 1.01 0.35 -7.65
N THR A 191 1.64 -0.39 -6.75
CA THR A 191 3.08 -0.60 -6.75
C THR A 191 3.56 -1.44 -7.94
N GLU A 192 2.78 -2.46 -8.38
CA GLU A 192 3.05 -3.20 -9.61
C GLU A 192 2.94 -2.29 -10.85
N ARG A 193 1.90 -1.46 -10.93
CA ARG A 193 1.70 -0.51 -12.04
C ARG A 193 2.85 0.48 -12.17
N ILE A 194 3.47 0.88 -11.06
CA ILE A 194 4.68 1.69 -11.06
C ILE A 194 5.89 0.86 -11.51
N SER A 195 6.14 -0.29 -10.87
CA SER A 195 7.37 -1.08 -11.03
C SER A 195 7.55 -1.69 -12.42
N VAL A 196 6.45 -1.91 -13.14
CA VAL A 196 6.47 -2.33 -14.56
C VAL A 196 7.11 -1.27 -15.47
N LYS A 197 7.02 0.02 -15.10
CA LYS A 197 7.54 1.14 -15.89
C LYS A 197 8.81 1.75 -15.31
N TYR A 198 8.94 1.72 -14.01
CA TYR A 198 10.01 2.38 -13.27
C TYR A 198 10.61 1.42 -12.23
N PRO A 199 11.94 1.25 -12.19
CA PRO A 199 12.57 0.38 -11.20
C PRO A 199 12.22 0.83 -9.78
N SER A 200 11.91 -0.11 -8.91
CA SER A 200 11.46 0.16 -7.55
C SER A 200 12.17 -0.76 -6.56
N TYR A 201 12.38 -0.31 -5.33
CA TYR A 201 13.32 -0.97 -4.42
C TYR A 201 12.83 -0.98 -2.97
N VAL A 202 13.30 -1.98 -2.19
CA VAL A 202 13.38 -1.87 -0.73
C VAL A 202 14.67 -1.17 -0.37
N ALA A 203 14.57 -0.13 0.44
CA ALA A 203 15.70 0.51 1.11
C ALA A 203 15.96 -0.21 2.43
N CYS A 204 16.89 -1.17 2.47
CA CYS A 204 17.06 -2.07 3.62
C CYS A 204 17.53 -1.35 4.90
N LYS A 205 18.09 -0.13 4.79
CA LYS A 205 18.47 0.71 5.94
C LYS A 205 17.30 1.50 6.52
N SER A 206 16.20 1.64 5.79
CA SER A 206 14.97 2.23 6.31
C SER A 206 14.15 1.15 6.99
N GLU A 207 13.96 1.25 8.29
CA GLU A 207 13.25 0.24 9.07
C GLU A 207 11.99 0.81 9.72
N VAL A 208 10.90 0.03 9.65
CA VAL A 208 9.65 0.32 10.33
C VAL A 208 9.11 -0.95 11.00
N VAL A 209 8.39 -0.78 12.11
CA VAL A 209 7.71 -1.87 12.83
C VAL A 209 6.21 -1.77 12.58
N HIS A 210 5.63 -2.81 11.99
CA HIS A 210 4.19 -2.91 11.79
C HIS A 210 3.54 -3.57 13.01
N LYS A 211 2.78 -2.82 13.80
CA LYS A 211 2.13 -3.28 15.05
C LYS A 211 0.86 -4.09 14.81
N ARG A 212 0.87 -4.91 13.79
CA ARG A 212 -0.29 -5.75 13.49
C ARG A 212 -0.49 -6.81 14.57
N THR A 213 -1.71 -6.89 15.09
CA THR A 213 -2.08 -7.80 16.20
C THR A 213 -2.04 -9.28 15.79
N ILE A 214 -2.22 -9.61 14.51
CA ILE A 214 -2.26 -10.98 14.00
C ILE A 214 -1.10 -11.15 13.01
N GLN A 215 -0.05 -11.84 13.43
CA GLN A 215 1.10 -12.14 12.59
C GLN A 215 0.84 -13.29 11.60
N ALA A 216 -0.11 -14.18 11.90
CA ALA A 216 -0.43 -15.30 11.02
C ALA A 216 -1.14 -14.84 9.74
N MET A 217 -0.69 -15.36 8.59
CA MET A 217 -1.44 -15.25 7.34
C MET A 217 -2.73 -16.05 7.46
N LEU A 218 -3.81 -15.39 7.91
CA LEU A 218 -5.14 -16.00 7.87
C LEU A 218 -5.58 -16.11 6.42
N SER A 219 -6.09 -17.28 6.04
CA SER A 219 -6.65 -17.50 4.71
C SER A 219 -8.16 -17.34 4.74
N PHE A 220 -8.74 -17.05 3.59
CA PHE A 220 -10.20 -17.05 3.42
C PHE A 220 -10.90 -18.28 4.01
N PHE A 221 -10.23 -19.44 3.93
CA PHE A 221 -10.80 -20.72 4.39
C PHE A 221 -10.73 -20.92 5.92
N THR A 222 -9.88 -20.14 6.61
CA THR A 222 -9.62 -20.30 8.05
C THR A 222 -9.95 -19.03 8.85
N GLU A 223 -10.42 -17.95 8.19
CA GLU A 223 -10.76 -16.68 8.84
C GLU A 223 -11.94 -16.83 9.80
N PRO A 224 -11.75 -16.62 11.11
CA PRO A 224 -12.81 -16.74 12.10
C PRO A 224 -13.62 -15.45 12.28
N ASP A 225 -13.04 -14.29 12.00
CA ASP A 225 -13.71 -12.99 12.18
C ASP A 225 -14.66 -12.71 11.03
N LYS A 226 -15.95 -12.58 11.35
CA LYS A 226 -17.01 -12.33 10.37
C LYS A 226 -16.86 -10.98 9.66
N LYS A 227 -16.39 -9.93 10.33
CA LYS A 227 -16.17 -8.62 9.71
C LYS A 227 -15.05 -8.72 8.69
N ARG A 228 -13.92 -9.32 9.09
CA ARG A 228 -12.78 -9.55 8.23
C ARG A 228 -13.11 -10.51 7.08
N LEU A 229 -13.93 -11.53 7.34
CA LEU A 229 -14.40 -12.45 6.31
C LEU A 229 -15.14 -11.73 5.17
N ASN A 230 -15.95 -10.71 5.50
CA ASN A 230 -16.64 -9.91 4.49
C ASN A 230 -15.66 -9.08 3.62
N ASN A 231 -14.50 -8.71 4.14
CA ASN A 231 -13.50 -7.97 3.36
C ASN A 231 -12.88 -8.82 2.23
N TYR A 232 -12.93 -10.15 2.33
CA TYR A 232 -12.50 -11.04 1.24
C TYR A 232 -13.33 -10.86 -0.04
N PHE A 233 -14.53 -10.31 0.04
CA PHE A 233 -15.27 -9.87 -1.14
C PHE A 233 -14.44 -8.88 -1.97
N TYR A 234 -13.90 -7.87 -1.32
CA TYR A 234 -13.07 -6.86 -1.98
C TYR A 234 -11.77 -7.47 -2.50
N MET A 235 -11.09 -8.28 -1.68
CA MET A 235 -9.85 -8.94 -2.09
C MET A 235 -10.01 -9.74 -3.37
N PHE A 236 -11.00 -10.64 -3.42
CA PHE A 236 -11.23 -11.47 -4.60
C PHE A 236 -11.64 -10.66 -5.83
N ARG A 237 -12.49 -9.65 -5.67
CA ARG A 237 -12.88 -8.75 -6.76
C ARG A 237 -11.68 -7.97 -7.30
N ASN A 238 -10.93 -7.33 -6.41
CA ASN A 238 -9.83 -6.45 -6.78
C ASN A 238 -8.68 -7.22 -7.45
N MET A 239 -8.25 -8.33 -6.84
CA MET A 239 -7.20 -9.17 -7.42
C MET A 239 -7.61 -9.79 -8.76
N ALA A 240 -8.86 -10.25 -8.88
CA ALA A 240 -9.37 -10.77 -10.14
C ALA A 240 -9.43 -9.67 -11.20
N PHE A 241 -9.92 -8.47 -10.86
CA PHE A 241 -9.95 -7.34 -11.78
C PHE A 241 -8.54 -6.98 -12.29
N THR A 242 -7.57 -6.79 -11.38
CA THR A 242 -6.18 -6.48 -11.74
C THR A 242 -5.60 -7.53 -12.68
N LYS A 243 -5.76 -8.81 -12.32
CA LYS A 243 -5.23 -9.94 -13.10
C LYS A 243 -5.89 -10.07 -14.48
N LEU A 244 -7.21 -9.87 -14.57
CA LEU A 244 -7.96 -10.01 -15.82
C LEU A 244 -7.77 -8.81 -16.74
N LYS A 245 -7.58 -7.61 -16.20
CA LYS A 245 -7.29 -6.39 -16.96
C LYS A 245 -5.95 -6.48 -17.68
N ASN A 246 -4.92 -6.99 -17.02
CA ASN A 246 -3.55 -7.05 -17.56
C ASN A 246 -3.26 -8.37 -18.28
N GLY A 247 -4.11 -9.40 -18.10
CA GLY A 247 -3.89 -10.74 -18.59
C GLY A 247 -4.54 -11.04 -19.93
N GLY A 248 -3.86 -11.89 -20.73
CA GLY A 248 -4.38 -12.43 -21.99
C GLY A 248 -5.47 -13.50 -21.79
N VAL A 249 -5.85 -14.14 -22.91
CA VAL A 249 -6.89 -15.21 -22.94
C VAL A 249 -6.57 -16.36 -21.97
N HIS A 250 -5.31 -16.77 -21.89
CA HIS A 250 -4.85 -17.82 -20.98
C HIS A 250 -5.16 -17.48 -19.50
N THR A 251 -4.91 -16.23 -19.09
CA THR A 251 -5.23 -15.75 -17.74
C THR A 251 -6.73 -15.81 -17.44
N LYS A 252 -7.56 -15.48 -18.43
CA LYS A 252 -9.03 -15.55 -18.29
C LYS A 252 -9.49 -16.99 -18.14
N ILE A 253 -8.96 -17.92 -18.89
CA ILE A 253 -9.27 -19.35 -18.80
C ILE A 253 -8.87 -19.88 -17.42
N ILE A 254 -7.66 -19.62 -16.96
CA ILE A 254 -7.19 -20.04 -15.63
C ILE A 254 -8.09 -19.46 -14.53
N HIS A 255 -8.49 -18.20 -14.65
CA HIS A 255 -9.38 -17.58 -13.68
C HIS A 255 -10.74 -18.29 -13.62
N ILE A 256 -11.33 -18.64 -14.75
CA ILE A 256 -12.59 -19.39 -14.81
C ILE A 256 -12.43 -20.75 -14.13
N ILE A 257 -11.39 -21.50 -14.47
CA ILE A 257 -11.13 -22.83 -13.88
C ILE A 257 -10.96 -22.74 -12.37
N THR A 258 -10.07 -21.85 -11.90
CA THR A 258 -9.79 -21.71 -10.46
C THR A 258 -10.99 -21.21 -9.66
N SER A 259 -11.79 -20.31 -10.24
CA SER A 259 -13.02 -19.81 -9.61
C SER A 259 -14.10 -20.91 -9.52
N THR A 260 -14.24 -21.72 -10.57
CA THR A 260 -15.14 -22.88 -10.56
C THR A 260 -14.71 -23.90 -9.51
N MET A 261 -13.43 -24.26 -9.45
CA MET A 261 -12.89 -25.18 -8.45
C MET A 261 -13.09 -24.67 -7.02
N THR A 262 -12.86 -23.37 -6.79
CA THR A 262 -13.10 -22.75 -5.47
C THR A 262 -14.56 -22.80 -5.08
N SER A 263 -15.46 -22.51 -6.02
CA SER A 263 -16.92 -22.59 -5.80
C SER A 263 -17.38 -24.00 -5.44
N LEU A 264 -16.94 -25.00 -6.21
CA LEU A 264 -17.24 -26.41 -5.96
C LEU A 264 -16.71 -26.88 -4.60
N ARG A 265 -15.45 -26.51 -4.27
CA ARG A 265 -14.86 -26.84 -2.97
C ARG A 265 -15.69 -26.30 -1.79
N LEU A 266 -16.17 -25.06 -1.90
CA LEU A 266 -16.99 -24.44 -0.85
C LEU A 266 -18.37 -25.10 -0.73
N LEU A 267 -18.99 -25.44 -1.85
CA LEU A 267 -20.27 -26.17 -1.88
C LEU A 267 -20.14 -27.57 -1.26
N LEU A 268 -19.11 -28.32 -1.66
CA LEU A 268 -18.88 -29.68 -1.13
C LEU A 268 -18.58 -29.70 0.37
N LYS A 269 -17.99 -28.59 0.90
CA LYS A 269 -17.78 -28.41 2.34
C LYS A 269 -19.00 -27.88 3.10
N GLY A 270 -20.09 -27.57 2.41
CA GLY A 270 -21.29 -26.96 3.01
C GLY A 270 -21.05 -25.53 3.53
N ASP A 271 -19.97 -24.86 3.14
CA ASP A 271 -19.66 -23.50 3.59
C ASP A 271 -20.37 -22.44 2.72
N PHE A 272 -21.68 -22.36 2.89
CA PHE A 272 -22.52 -21.44 2.13
C PHE A 272 -22.22 -19.97 2.39
N THR A 273 -21.68 -19.62 3.56
CA THR A 273 -21.31 -18.24 3.88
C THR A 273 -20.14 -17.80 3.01
N ARG A 274 -19.05 -18.56 2.99
CA ARG A 274 -17.89 -18.27 2.15
C ARG A 274 -18.22 -18.40 0.67
N PHE A 275 -19.03 -19.38 0.29
CA PHE A 275 -19.52 -19.52 -1.09
C PHE A 275 -20.23 -18.24 -1.56
N ARG A 276 -21.16 -17.70 -0.76
CA ARG A 276 -21.89 -16.46 -1.11
C ARG A 276 -20.94 -15.26 -1.26
N ILE A 277 -19.98 -15.09 -0.34
CA ILE A 277 -19.00 -13.99 -0.40
C ILE A 277 -18.18 -14.11 -1.69
N PHE A 278 -17.66 -15.30 -1.98
CA PHE A 278 -16.85 -15.55 -3.16
C PHE A 278 -17.66 -15.32 -4.45
N MET A 279 -18.85 -15.89 -4.57
CA MET A 279 -19.69 -15.70 -5.76
C MET A 279 -20.08 -14.25 -6.01
N ARG A 280 -20.45 -13.51 -4.95
CA ARG A 280 -20.71 -12.07 -5.06
C ARG A 280 -19.50 -11.30 -5.59
N SER A 281 -18.29 -11.65 -5.16
CA SER A 281 -17.07 -11.02 -5.66
C SER A 281 -16.84 -11.27 -7.15
N GLN A 282 -17.14 -12.50 -7.63
CA GLN A 282 -17.02 -12.84 -9.06
C GLN A 282 -18.11 -12.14 -9.90
N MET A 283 -19.33 -12.08 -9.40
CA MET A 283 -20.41 -11.36 -10.08
C MET A 283 -20.15 -9.85 -10.16
N ALA A 284 -19.56 -9.27 -9.13
CA ALA A 284 -19.23 -7.85 -9.12
C ALA A 284 -18.23 -7.46 -10.22
N LEU A 285 -17.42 -8.38 -10.75
CA LEU A 285 -16.48 -8.10 -11.85
C LEU A 285 -17.17 -7.58 -13.12
N PHE A 286 -18.41 -7.98 -13.36
CA PHE A 286 -19.15 -7.52 -14.55
C PHE A 286 -19.52 -6.04 -14.52
N THR A 287 -19.61 -5.43 -13.33
CA THR A 287 -19.98 -4.02 -13.14
C THR A 287 -18.86 -3.19 -12.56
N PHE A 288 -17.71 -3.80 -12.21
CA PHE A 288 -16.60 -3.12 -11.57
C PHE A 288 -15.62 -2.58 -12.61
N HIS A 289 -15.66 -1.28 -12.84
CA HIS A 289 -14.84 -0.57 -13.84
C HIS A 289 -14.15 0.65 -13.21
N PRO A 290 -13.26 0.45 -12.23
CA PRO A 290 -12.56 1.57 -11.58
C PRO A 290 -11.69 2.30 -12.60
N LYS A 291 -11.60 3.64 -12.43
CA LYS A 291 -10.78 4.50 -13.29
C LYS A 291 -9.52 4.95 -12.57
N ILE A 292 -8.41 5.01 -13.30
CA ILE A 292 -7.21 5.71 -12.84
C ILE A 292 -7.48 7.20 -12.98
N GLU A 293 -7.42 7.91 -11.86
CA GLU A 293 -7.53 9.37 -11.83
C GLU A 293 -6.13 9.97 -11.67
N PHE A 294 -5.94 11.19 -12.11
CA PHE A 294 -4.68 11.91 -12.06
C PHE A 294 -4.83 13.15 -11.18
N PRO A 295 -3.79 13.54 -10.43
CA PRO A 295 -3.82 14.83 -9.73
C PRO A 295 -3.94 15.99 -10.70
N GLU A 296 -4.59 17.08 -10.25
CA GLU A 296 -4.64 18.32 -11.01
C GLU A 296 -3.30 19.04 -10.94
N ILE A 297 -2.83 19.54 -12.09
CA ILE A 297 -1.61 20.36 -12.12
C ILE A 297 -2.05 21.77 -11.77
N ASN A 298 -1.76 22.23 -10.56
CA ASN A 298 -1.90 23.64 -10.22
C ASN A 298 -0.89 24.45 -11.06
N LYS A 299 -1.38 25.26 -11.99
CA LYS A 299 -0.61 26.15 -12.85
C LYS A 299 -0.03 27.30 -12.04
#